data_6a21eeac3f24d294084814d547ca0b51
#
_entry.id   6a21eeac3f24d294084814d547ca0b51
#
_cell.length_a   1.000
_cell.length_b   1.000
_cell.length_c   1.000
_cell.angle_alpha   90.00
_cell.angle_beta   90.00
_cell.angle_gamma   90.00
#
_symmetry.space_group_name_H-M   'P 1'
#
loop_
_entity.id
_entity.type
_entity.pdbx_description
1 polymer ?
#
loop_
_entity_poly.entity_id
_entity_poly.type
_entity_poly.pdbx_seq_one_letter_code
_entity_poly.pdbx_strand_id
1 'polypeptide(L)' 'MKYILYNENFEKQGSFTSVQELRNFLCDRKYDISCDADLSCTLDYIKHIKWHFDIVE' A
#
# COMPACT_ATOMS: atom_id res chain seq x y z
N MET A 1 -3.74 11.96 -8.26
CA MET A 1 -2.74 11.37 -7.34
C MET A 1 -2.66 9.88 -7.56
N LYS A 2 -1.47 9.35 -7.61
CA LYS A 2 -1.24 7.93 -7.85
C LYS A 2 -0.32 7.36 -6.78
N TYR A 3 -0.63 6.18 -6.30
CA TYR A 3 0.19 5.48 -5.32
C TYR A 3 0.87 4.30 -5.99
N ILE A 4 2.19 4.24 -5.91
CA ILE A 4 2.97 3.15 -6.49
C ILE A 4 3.56 2.35 -5.34
N LEU A 5 3.28 1.05 -5.33
CA LEU A 5 3.71 0.16 -4.25
C LEU A 5 4.88 -0.69 -4.69
N TYR A 6 5.89 -0.77 -3.84
CA TYR A 6 7.08 -1.60 -4.04
C TYR A 6 7.24 -2.53 -2.86
N ASN A 7 7.78 -3.72 -3.10
CA ASN A 7 8.07 -4.64 -2.02
C ASN A 7 9.40 -4.26 -1.33
N GLU A 8 9.88 -5.11 -0.46
CA GLU A 8 11.12 -4.87 0.30
C GLU A 8 12.37 -4.78 -0.57
N ASN A 9 12.31 -5.35 -1.77
CA ASN A 9 13.41 -5.32 -2.73
C ASN A 9 13.24 -4.22 -3.78
N PHE A 10 12.29 -3.29 -3.56
CA PHE A 10 11.95 -2.21 -4.49
C PHE A 10 11.40 -2.71 -5.82
N GLU A 11 10.81 -3.90 -5.82
CA GLU A 11 10.13 -4.41 -7.00
C GLU A 11 8.69 -3.89 -7.02
N LYS A 12 8.28 -3.28 -8.12
CA LYS A 12 6.95 -2.70 -8.24
C LYS A 12 5.88 -3.78 -8.13
N GLN A 13 4.93 -3.58 -7.22
CA GLN A 13 3.81 -4.49 -7.03
C GLN A 13 2.55 -4.01 -7.73
N GLY A 14 2.42 -2.72 -7.94
CA GLY A 14 1.27 -2.16 -8.62
C GLY A 14 1.18 -0.67 -8.45
N SER A 15 0.24 -0.05 -9.17
CA SER A 15 -0.07 1.37 -9.00
C SER A 15 -1.57 1.53 -8.79
N PHE A 16 -1.94 2.46 -7.93
CA PHE A 16 -3.32 2.62 -7.48
C PHE A 16 -3.70 4.09 -7.52
N THR A 17 -4.95 4.37 -7.85
CA THR A 17 -5.43 5.75 -7.94
C THR A 17 -6.19 6.19 -6.69
N SER A 18 -6.43 5.28 -5.76
CA SER A 18 -7.12 5.62 -4.52
C SER A 18 -6.59 4.79 -3.36
N VAL A 19 -6.80 5.31 -2.15
CA VAL A 19 -6.44 4.61 -0.92
C VAL A 19 -7.19 3.28 -0.83
N GLN A 20 -8.44 3.27 -1.25
CA GLN A 20 -9.25 2.06 -1.19
C GLN A 20 -8.67 0.94 -2.04
N GLU A 21 -8.19 1.27 -3.23
CA GLU A 21 -7.55 0.28 -4.09
C GLU A 21 -6.28 -0.27 -3.46
N LEU A 22 -5.49 0.61 -2.87
CA LEU A 22 -4.25 0.23 -2.20
C LEU A 22 -4.54 -0.71 -1.01
N ARG A 23 -5.53 -0.37 -0.19
CA ARG A 23 -5.94 -1.21 0.93
C ARG A 23 -6.44 -2.57 0.46
N ASN A 24 -7.27 -2.57 -0.58
CA ASN A 24 -7.84 -3.81 -1.10
C ASN A 24 -6.74 -4.75 -1.59
N PHE A 25 -5.73 -4.21 -2.24
CA PHE A 25 -4.58 -5.01 -2.67
C PHE A 25 -3.91 -5.69 -1.47
N LEU A 26 -3.68 -4.93 -0.40
CA LEU A 26 -3.02 -5.48 0.79
C LEU A 26 -3.91 -6.49 1.50
N CYS A 27 -5.21 -6.23 1.61
CA CYS A 27 -6.16 -7.17 2.20
C CYS A 27 -6.20 -8.49 1.43
N ASP A 28 -6.24 -8.40 0.11
CA ASP A 28 -6.33 -9.59 -0.75
C ASP A 28 -5.09 -10.46 -0.68
N ARG A 29 -3.95 -9.89 -0.30
CA ARG A 29 -2.69 -10.62 -0.20
C ARG A 29 -2.48 -11.22 1.18
N LYS A 30 -3.53 -11.27 2.00
CA LYS A 30 -3.51 -11.85 3.35
C LYS A 30 -2.59 -11.13 4.32
N TYR A 31 -2.31 -9.85 4.06
CA TYR A 31 -1.60 -9.04 5.04
C TYR A 31 -2.57 -8.65 6.15
N ASP A 32 -2.03 -8.46 7.33
CA ASP A 32 -2.82 -8.19 8.53
C ASP A 32 -3.16 -6.70 8.63
N ILE A 33 -3.88 -6.20 7.63
CA ILE A 33 -4.32 -4.81 7.59
C ILE A 33 -5.85 -4.77 7.55
N SER A 34 -6.42 -3.83 8.32
CA SER A 34 -7.86 -3.63 8.31
C SER A 34 -8.31 -3.01 7.00
N CYS A 35 -9.40 -3.52 6.43
CA CYS A 35 -9.99 -2.95 5.22
C CYS A 35 -10.59 -1.56 5.47
N ASP A 36 -10.70 -1.14 6.72
CA ASP A 36 -11.19 0.18 7.12
C ASP A 36 -10.06 1.16 7.44
N ALA A 37 -8.81 0.74 7.27
CA ALA A 37 -7.67 1.59 7.60
C ALA A 37 -7.65 2.83 6.70
N ASP A 38 -7.32 3.98 7.29
CA ASP A 38 -7.20 5.21 6.52
C ASP A 38 -5.83 5.25 5.81
N LEU A 39 -5.56 6.33 5.10
CA LEU A 39 -4.32 6.47 4.36
C LEU A 39 -3.10 6.37 5.28
N SER A 40 -3.15 7.07 6.41
CA SER A 40 -2.03 7.11 7.35
C SER A 40 -1.72 5.70 7.88
N CYS A 41 -2.74 4.98 8.31
CA CYS A 41 -2.57 3.62 8.82
C CYS A 41 -2.07 2.68 7.72
N THR A 42 -2.57 2.85 6.50
CA THR A 42 -2.16 2.02 5.37
C THR A 42 -0.67 2.23 5.05
N LEU A 43 -0.23 3.47 5.02
CA LEU A 43 1.17 3.79 4.75
C LEU A 43 2.08 3.32 5.88
N ASP A 44 1.63 3.45 7.13
CA ASP A 44 2.38 2.95 8.27
C ASP A 44 2.54 1.44 8.21
N TYR A 45 1.49 0.74 7.81
CA TYR A 45 1.56 -0.71 7.66
C TYR A 45 2.57 -1.10 6.58
N ILE A 46 2.58 -0.39 5.46
CA ILE A 46 3.54 -0.65 4.38
C ILE A 46 4.96 -0.51 4.91
N LYS A 47 5.23 0.52 5.71
CA LYS A 47 6.54 0.70 6.33
C LYS A 47 6.85 -0.39 7.35
N HIS A 48 5.83 -0.84 8.08
CA HIS A 48 5.99 -1.88 9.10
C HIS A 48 6.46 -3.19 8.48
N ILE A 49 5.96 -3.55 7.31
CA ILE A 49 6.38 -4.76 6.62
C ILE A 49 7.61 -4.53 5.74
N LYS A 50 8.23 -3.35 5.88
CA LYS A 50 9.45 -2.96 5.17
C LYS A 50 9.29 -2.81 3.66
N TRP A 51 8.05 -2.61 3.22
CA TRP A 51 7.78 -2.28 1.83
C TRP A 51 7.91 -0.77 1.63
N HIS A 52 7.86 -0.36 0.38
CA HIS A 52 8.05 1.04 0.01
C HIS A 52 6.88 1.51 -0.85
N PHE A 53 6.67 2.81 -0.86
CA PHE A 53 5.63 3.39 -1.70
C PHE A 53 6.10 4.75 -2.21
N ASP A 54 5.46 5.19 -3.31
CA ASP A 54 5.70 6.51 -3.87
C ASP A 54 4.35 7.14 -4.18
N ILE A 55 4.27 8.45 -4.02
CA ILE A 55 3.05 9.20 -4.30
C ILE A 55 3.35 10.17 -5.43
N VAL A 56 2.63 10.00 -6.54
CA VAL A 56 2.81 10.80 -7.74
C VAL A 56 1.54 11.60 -7.99
N GLU A 57 1.67 12.89 -8.15
CA GLU A 57 0.53 13.78 -8.42
C GLU A 57 0.22 13.94 -9.91
#